data_de6ddd3f9a399c9e0837844d9b1cfbde
#
_entry.id   de6ddd3f9a399c9e0837844d9b1cfbde
#
_cell.length_a   1.000
_cell.length_b   1.000
_cell.length_c   1.000
_cell.angle_alpha   90.00
_cell.angle_beta   90.00
_cell.angle_gamma   90.00
#
_symmetry.space_group_name_H-M   'P 1'
#
loop_
_entity.id
_entity.type
_entity.pdbx_description
1 polymer ?
#
loop_
_entity_poly.entity_id
_entity_poly.type
_entity_poly.pdbx_seq_one_letter_code
_entity_poly.pdbx_strand_id
1 'polypeptide(L)'
;MNRREFVISTFGVAVALFTPFRIAGQKKTIEPDLASLADGKGLNASKRTISRLTDGARKGVRLSEAEGEGPAYLPGIEFANGTIELDMKGKDVQGASFIGVAFHGVDGTTYDAIYFRPFNFKTEDQARVLRAVQYISHPAHPWQKLRADHPGQYEKPVRPVPDPNAWFHARVVVASPTVSVFVGDAKEPCLTVNQLSDRKKGLVGIWVGNTSGGDFANFKIVPA
;
A
#
# COMPACT_ATOMS: atom_id res chain seq x y z
N MET A 1 -49.35 -58.41 -48.71
CA MET A 1 -47.93 -58.50 -48.25
C MET A 1 -47.51 -57.11 -47.72
N ASN A 2 -47.66 -56.89 -46.41
CA ASN A 2 -47.35 -55.60 -45.81
C ASN A 2 -45.99 -55.69 -45.06
N ARG A 3 -45.00 -54.94 -45.51
CA ARG A 3 -43.75 -54.74 -44.81
C ARG A 3 -43.95 -53.64 -43.79
N ARG A 4 -43.75 -53.95 -42.50
CA ARG A 4 -43.71 -52.96 -41.45
C ARG A 4 -42.24 -52.55 -41.30
N GLU A 5 -41.91 -51.25 -41.46
CA GLU A 5 -40.66 -50.68 -41.18
C GLU A 5 -40.61 -50.33 -39.70
N PHE A 6 -39.57 -50.80 -39.01
CA PHE A 6 -39.25 -50.50 -37.61
C PHE A 6 -38.33 -49.26 -37.59
N VAL A 7 -38.81 -48.13 -37.04
CA VAL A 7 -37.99 -46.96 -36.77
C VAL A 7 -37.42 -47.12 -35.37
N ILE A 8 -36.08 -47.27 -35.28
CA ILE A 8 -35.37 -47.24 -34.02
C ILE A 8 -35.02 -45.78 -33.71
N SER A 9 -35.63 -45.21 -32.68
CA SER A 9 -35.34 -43.88 -32.16
C SER A 9 -34.22 -44.01 -31.10
N THR A 10 -33.04 -43.53 -31.43
CA THR A 10 -31.90 -43.44 -30.49
C THR A 10 -32.03 -42.18 -29.66
N PHE A 11 -32.37 -42.31 -28.38
CA PHE A 11 -32.29 -41.24 -27.39
C PHE A 11 -30.84 -41.01 -26.98
N GLY A 12 -30.24 -39.92 -27.43
CA GLY A 12 -28.95 -39.45 -26.96
C GLY A 12 -29.05 -38.80 -25.56
N VAL A 13 -28.49 -39.43 -24.56
CA VAL A 13 -28.36 -38.85 -23.21
C VAL A 13 -27.20 -37.87 -23.22
N ALA A 14 -27.48 -36.57 -23.19
CA ALA A 14 -26.50 -35.53 -23.00
C ALA A 14 -26.09 -35.48 -21.50
N VAL A 15 -24.89 -35.97 -21.17
CA VAL A 15 -24.29 -35.83 -19.85
C VAL A 15 -23.71 -34.42 -19.74
N ALA A 16 -24.39 -33.53 -19.03
CA ALA A 16 -23.87 -32.24 -18.69
C ALA A 16 -22.80 -32.40 -17.60
N LEU A 17 -21.52 -32.21 -17.96
CA LEU A 17 -20.41 -32.16 -17.03
C LEU A 17 -20.49 -30.83 -16.27
N PHE A 18 -21.05 -30.87 -15.06
CA PHE A 18 -20.95 -29.77 -14.09
C PHE A 18 -19.52 -29.73 -13.56
N THR A 19 -18.69 -28.83 -14.08
CA THR A 19 -17.43 -28.47 -13.44
C THR A 19 -17.77 -27.66 -12.18
N PRO A 20 -17.34 -28.09 -10.97
CA PRO A 20 -17.58 -27.27 -9.79
C PRO A 20 -16.80 -25.97 -9.90
N PHE A 21 -17.52 -24.86 -9.95
CA PHE A 21 -16.93 -23.52 -9.84
C PHE A 21 -16.32 -23.40 -8.44
N ARG A 22 -14.99 -23.51 -8.35
CA ARG A 22 -14.29 -23.25 -7.08
C ARG A 22 -14.42 -21.76 -6.79
N ILE A 23 -15.33 -21.41 -5.87
CA ILE A 23 -15.34 -20.09 -5.23
C ILE A 23 -14.00 -20.01 -4.47
N ALA A 24 -13.05 -19.26 -5.00
CA ALA A 24 -11.85 -18.92 -4.27
C ALA A 24 -12.30 -18.22 -2.99
N GLY A 25 -12.06 -18.82 -1.83
CA GLY A 25 -12.44 -18.27 -0.56
C GLY A 25 -11.86 -16.86 -0.43
N GLN A 26 -12.71 -15.86 -0.20
CA GLN A 26 -12.30 -14.47 -0.03
C GLN A 26 -11.35 -14.41 1.16
N LYS A 27 -10.10 -14.02 0.94
CA LYS A 27 -9.11 -13.90 2.00
C LYS A 27 -9.59 -12.85 3.00
N LYS A 28 -9.47 -13.18 4.28
CA LYS A 28 -9.97 -12.32 5.36
C LYS A 28 -9.23 -10.98 5.38
N THR A 29 -9.97 -9.88 5.41
CA THR A 29 -9.43 -8.53 5.68
C THR A 29 -8.73 -8.51 7.03
N ILE A 30 -7.57 -7.85 7.10
CA ILE A 30 -6.75 -7.68 8.29
C ILE A 30 -6.80 -6.20 8.68
N GLU A 31 -7.29 -5.91 9.89
CA GLU A 31 -7.36 -4.56 10.46
C GLU A 31 -6.66 -4.56 11.83
N PRO A 32 -5.33 -4.33 11.85
CA PRO A 32 -4.57 -4.33 13.10
C PRO A 32 -4.93 -3.10 13.94
N ASP A 33 -5.15 -3.30 15.23
CA ASP A 33 -5.26 -2.19 16.18
C ASP A 33 -3.87 -1.57 16.42
N LEU A 34 -3.52 -0.57 15.62
CA LEU A 34 -2.24 0.13 15.73
C LEU A 34 -2.02 0.70 17.13
N ALA A 35 -3.07 1.18 17.80
CA ALA A 35 -2.97 1.77 19.14
C ALA A 35 -2.53 0.73 20.20
N SER A 36 -3.00 -0.50 20.08
CA SER A 36 -2.59 -1.60 20.97
C SER A 36 -1.15 -2.04 20.69
N LEU A 37 -0.70 -1.94 19.46
CA LEU A 37 0.68 -2.27 19.06
C LEU A 37 1.72 -1.25 19.58
N ALA A 38 1.30 -0.02 19.87
CA ALA A 38 2.17 1.02 20.45
C ALA A 38 2.65 0.70 21.88
N ASP A 39 2.00 -0.23 22.57
CA ASP A 39 2.37 -0.63 23.94
C ASP A 39 3.57 -1.59 24.00
N GLY A 40 4.42 -1.57 23.00
CA GLY A 40 5.72 -2.24 23.01
C GLY A 40 5.73 -3.69 22.57
N LYS A 41 4.65 -4.18 21.95
CA LYS A 41 4.52 -5.60 21.58
C LYS A 41 4.45 -5.87 20.06
N GLY A 42 4.93 -4.96 19.22
CA GLY A 42 4.78 -5.34 17.84
C GLY A 42 5.38 -4.45 16.77
N LEU A 43 5.23 -3.15 16.83
CA LEU A 43 5.85 -2.26 15.86
C LEU A 43 7.31 -2.03 16.25
N ASN A 44 8.23 -2.43 15.38
CA ASN A 44 9.64 -2.17 15.57
C ASN A 44 10.07 -1.07 14.58
N ALA A 45 10.13 0.17 15.05
CA ALA A 45 10.65 1.30 14.29
C ALA A 45 12.10 1.58 14.76
N SER A 46 13.06 1.32 13.88
CA SER A 46 14.46 1.64 14.18
C SER A 46 14.63 3.13 14.53
N LYS A 47 15.25 3.42 15.66
CA LYS A 47 15.58 4.78 16.16
C LYS A 47 14.38 5.70 16.44
N ARG A 48 13.14 5.23 16.47
CA ARG A 48 11.96 6.04 16.74
C ARG A 48 11.17 5.53 17.92
N THR A 49 10.58 6.45 18.66
CA THR A 49 9.57 6.13 19.67
C THR A 49 8.24 5.95 18.99
N ILE A 50 7.53 4.90 19.34
CA ILE A 50 6.15 4.67 18.95
C ILE A 50 5.27 4.97 20.16
N SER A 51 4.29 5.85 20.00
CA SER A 51 3.35 6.21 21.04
C SER A 51 1.92 6.07 20.57
N ARG A 52 1.00 5.78 21.51
CA ARG A 52 -0.44 5.79 21.22
C ARG A 52 -0.88 7.18 20.78
N LEU A 53 -1.78 7.21 19.81
CA LEU A 53 -2.41 8.43 19.34
C LEU A 53 -3.92 8.28 19.43
N THR A 54 -4.57 9.34 19.95
CA THR A 54 -6.01 9.56 19.84
C THR A 54 -6.21 10.97 19.29
N ASP A 55 -6.86 11.09 18.13
CA ASP A 55 -7.20 12.36 17.49
C ASP A 55 -8.66 12.29 17.02
N GLY A 56 -9.57 12.81 17.84
CA GLY A 56 -10.99 12.63 17.67
C GLY A 56 -11.40 11.15 17.78
N ALA A 57 -12.07 10.65 16.77
CA ALA A 57 -12.45 9.22 16.68
C ALA A 57 -11.31 8.30 16.19
N ARG A 58 -10.20 8.85 15.69
CA ARG A 58 -9.06 8.07 15.20
C ARG A 58 -8.21 7.59 16.35
N LYS A 59 -7.99 6.28 16.37
CA LYS A 59 -7.05 5.60 17.26
C LYS A 59 -5.91 5.06 16.40
N GLY A 60 -4.68 5.29 16.81
CA GLY A 60 -3.54 4.87 16.01
C GLY A 60 -2.21 5.05 16.75
N VAL A 61 -1.16 5.30 16.01
CA VAL A 61 0.19 5.50 16.52
C VAL A 61 0.81 6.77 15.96
N ARG A 62 1.67 7.37 16.78
CA ARG A 62 2.61 8.40 16.38
C ARG A 62 4.03 7.84 16.40
N LEU A 63 4.74 8.02 15.29
CA LEU A 63 6.18 7.82 15.23
C LEU A 63 6.88 9.15 15.46
N SER A 64 7.85 9.18 16.40
CA SER A 64 8.66 10.38 16.63
C SER A 64 9.55 10.71 15.44
N GLU A 65 9.95 11.97 15.34
CA GLU A 65 10.99 12.39 14.40
C GLU A 65 12.35 11.84 14.85
N ALA A 66 13.12 11.34 13.89
CA ALA A 66 14.50 10.90 14.12
C ALA A 66 15.27 10.85 12.79
N GLU A 67 16.58 10.81 12.87
CA GLU A 67 17.44 10.53 11.73
C GLU A 67 17.28 9.10 11.21
N GLY A 68 17.56 8.94 9.92
CA GLY A 68 17.38 7.67 9.20
C GLY A 68 15.96 7.50 8.69
N GLU A 69 15.77 6.51 7.86
CA GLU A 69 14.48 6.12 7.29
C GLU A 69 14.23 4.64 7.52
N GLY A 70 12.99 4.22 7.43
CA GLY A 70 12.66 2.81 7.47
C GLY A 70 11.24 2.50 7.90
N PRO A 71 10.88 1.22 7.79
CA PRO A 71 9.58 0.70 8.17
C PRO A 71 9.45 0.40 9.66
N ALA A 72 8.21 0.52 10.15
CA ALA A 72 7.74 -0.13 11.35
C ALA A 72 6.76 -1.22 10.93
N TYR A 73 7.22 -2.46 10.91
CA TYR A 73 6.44 -3.59 10.42
C TYR A 73 5.38 -4.06 11.41
N LEU A 74 4.26 -4.52 10.87
CA LEU A 74 3.22 -5.22 11.63
C LEU A 74 3.69 -6.63 11.96
N PRO A 75 3.66 -7.05 13.24
CA PRO A 75 4.18 -8.34 13.63
C PRO A 75 3.34 -9.50 13.08
N GLY A 76 4.01 -10.51 12.56
CA GLY A 76 3.37 -11.74 12.09
C GLY A 76 2.51 -11.59 10.83
N ILE A 77 2.57 -10.43 10.14
CA ILE A 77 1.79 -10.20 8.92
C ILE A 77 2.74 -10.19 7.72
N GLU A 78 2.53 -11.13 6.80
CA GLU A 78 3.11 -11.10 5.46
C GLU A 78 2.07 -10.60 4.46
N PHE A 79 2.53 -9.83 3.49
CA PHE A 79 1.73 -9.30 2.39
C PHE A 79 2.37 -9.67 1.04
N ALA A 80 1.53 -10.09 0.10
CA ALA A 80 1.93 -10.36 -1.28
C ALA A 80 1.24 -9.39 -2.25
N ASN A 81 0.01 -9.70 -2.64
CA ASN A 81 -0.84 -8.85 -3.48
C ASN A 81 -2.12 -8.49 -2.73
N GLY A 82 -2.74 -7.39 -3.12
CA GLY A 82 -3.97 -6.89 -2.51
C GLY A 82 -3.95 -5.39 -2.35
N THR A 83 -4.75 -4.90 -1.43
CA THR A 83 -4.88 -3.48 -1.13
C THR A 83 -4.42 -3.20 0.29
N ILE A 84 -3.62 -2.16 0.45
CA ILE A 84 -3.23 -1.58 1.74
C ILE A 84 -3.89 -0.20 1.83
N GLU A 85 -4.68 0.02 2.87
CA GLU A 85 -5.36 1.28 3.15
C GLU A 85 -4.91 1.81 4.50
N LEU A 86 -4.73 3.12 4.63
CA LEU A 86 -4.42 3.76 5.90
C LEU A 86 -4.71 5.26 5.87
N ASP A 87 -4.99 5.81 7.04
CA ASP A 87 -5.00 7.25 7.27
C ASP A 87 -3.63 7.70 7.77
N MET A 88 -3.15 8.81 7.23
CA MET A 88 -1.86 9.41 7.59
C MET A 88 -2.01 10.89 7.83
N LYS A 89 -1.20 11.43 8.77
CA LYS A 89 -1.06 12.86 9.01
C LYS A 89 0.42 13.21 9.16
N GLY A 90 0.89 14.05 8.26
CA GLY A 90 2.22 14.62 8.31
C GLY A 90 2.18 16.08 8.72
N LYS A 91 3.12 16.87 8.19
CA LYS A 91 3.21 18.32 8.40
C LYS A 91 3.74 19.03 7.16
N ASP A 92 3.39 20.31 7.01
CA ASP A 92 3.91 21.18 5.95
C ASP A 92 5.28 21.75 6.35
N VAL A 93 6.28 20.87 6.51
CA VAL A 93 7.66 21.25 6.81
C VAL A 93 8.57 20.59 5.79
N GLN A 94 9.18 21.42 4.94
CA GLN A 94 10.04 20.96 3.87
C GLN A 94 11.20 20.10 4.39
N GLY A 95 11.34 18.89 3.82
CA GLY A 95 12.41 17.97 4.16
C GLY A 95 12.23 17.20 5.48
N ALA A 96 11.13 17.40 6.21
CA ALA A 96 10.88 16.79 7.51
C ALA A 96 9.47 16.16 7.64
N SER A 97 8.90 15.71 6.53
CA SER A 97 7.62 14.98 6.52
C SER A 97 7.57 14.04 5.32
N PHE A 98 8.14 12.86 5.50
CA PHE A 98 8.07 11.74 4.55
C PHE A 98 7.36 10.59 5.26
N ILE A 99 6.13 10.29 4.85
CA ILE A 99 5.25 9.30 5.52
C ILE A 99 4.64 8.36 4.50
N GLY A 100 4.47 7.10 4.85
CA GLY A 100 3.95 6.13 3.89
C GLY A 100 3.82 4.72 4.43
N VAL A 101 3.90 3.75 3.52
CA VAL A 101 3.79 2.32 3.79
C VAL A 101 4.92 1.58 3.09
N ALA A 102 5.49 0.60 3.78
CA ALA A 102 6.42 -0.37 3.22
C ALA A 102 5.73 -1.73 3.06
N PHE A 103 6.11 -2.46 2.02
CA PHE A 103 5.63 -3.80 1.72
C PHE A 103 6.73 -4.65 1.07
N HIS A 104 6.52 -5.95 0.96
CA HIS A 104 7.52 -6.91 0.50
C HIS A 104 8.85 -6.77 1.23
N GLY A 105 8.79 -6.40 2.52
CA GLY A 105 9.97 -6.21 3.34
C GLY A 105 10.63 -7.54 3.71
N VAL A 106 11.96 -7.52 3.72
CA VAL A 106 12.81 -8.60 4.22
C VAL A 106 13.35 -8.22 5.61
N ASP A 107 13.77 -6.97 5.74
CA ASP A 107 14.33 -6.37 6.93
C ASP A 107 14.14 -4.83 6.93
N GLY A 108 14.80 -4.12 7.84
CA GLY A 108 14.71 -2.66 7.95
C GLY A 108 15.36 -1.88 6.82
N THR A 109 16.06 -2.54 5.89
CA THR A 109 16.83 -1.93 4.80
C THR A 109 16.46 -2.44 3.42
N THR A 110 15.70 -3.54 3.34
CA THR A 110 15.33 -4.23 2.10
C THR A 110 13.80 -4.32 1.99
N TYR A 111 13.19 -3.42 1.23
CA TYR A 111 11.73 -3.30 1.09
C TYR A 111 11.34 -2.50 -0.17
N ASP A 112 10.07 -2.58 -0.54
CA ASP A 112 9.40 -1.62 -1.42
C ASP A 112 8.59 -0.65 -0.57
N ALA A 113 8.50 0.62 -0.96
CA ALA A 113 7.66 1.58 -0.26
C ALA A 113 6.99 2.58 -1.19
N ILE A 114 5.80 3.00 -0.79
CA ILE A 114 5.11 4.19 -1.27
C ILE A 114 5.12 5.21 -0.15
N TYR A 115 5.56 6.43 -0.44
CA TYR A 115 5.52 7.50 0.54
C TYR A 115 5.11 8.83 -0.07
N PHE A 116 4.64 9.69 0.79
CA PHE A 116 4.12 11.02 0.49
C PHE A 116 5.01 12.09 1.10
N ARG A 117 4.99 13.25 0.49
CA ARG A 117 5.60 14.49 0.97
C ARG A 117 4.50 15.54 1.18
N PRO A 118 3.85 15.60 2.35
CA PRO A 118 2.79 16.58 2.62
C PRO A 118 3.20 18.02 2.29
N PHE A 119 4.43 18.40 2.57
CA PHE A 119 5.00 19.71 2.22
C PHE A 119 5.08 20.02 0.72
N ASN A 120 4.76 19.05 -0.14
CA ASN A 120 4.68 19.21 -1.59
C ASN A 120 3.21 19.25 -2.11
N PHE A 121 2.22 19.06 -1.24
CA PHE A 121 0.82 19.01 -1.67
C PHE A 121 0.31 20.34 -2.21
N LYS A 122 0.57 21.43 -1.48
CA LYS A 122 0.07 22.78 -1.79
C LYS A 122 1.19 23.80 -2.01
N THR A 123 2.41 23.35 -2.31
CA THR A 123 3.52 24.27 -2.60
C THR A 123 3.32 25.01 -3.92
N GLU A 124 3.80 26.24 -4.02
CA GLU A 124 3.80 27.03 -5.27
C GLU A 124 4.89 26.54 -6.25
N ASP A 125 5.90 25.85 -5.77
CA ASP A 125 6.97 25.28 -6.59
C ASP A 125 6.45 24.07 -7.39
N GLN A 126 6.25 24.27 -8.69
CA GLN A 126 5.72 23.25 -9.59
C GLN A 126 6.61 22.02 -9.68
N ALA A 127 7.92 22.16 -9.56
CA ALA A 127 8.83 21.01 -9.55
C ALA A 127 8.66 20.15 -8.29
N ARG A 128 8.28 20.76 -7.17
CA ARG A 128 7.96 20.06 -5.92
C ARG A 128 6.58 19.41 -5.97
N VAL A 129 5.57 20.06 -6.55
CA VAL A 129 4.23 19.46 -6.75
C VAL A 129 4.33 18.12 -7.44
N LEU A 130 5.17 18.01 -8.48
CA LEU A 130 5.38 16.76 -9.25
C LEU A 130 6.00 15.62 -8.42
N ARG A 131 6.40 15.89 -7.18
CA ARG A 131 7.11 14.97 -6.29
C ARG A 131 6.36 14.72 -4.98
N ALA A 132 5.04 14.77 -5.01
CA ALA A 132 4.20 14.66 -3.81
C ALA A 132 4.02 13.22 -3.32
N VAL A 133 3.99 12.25 -4.22
CA VAL A 133 4.01 10.80 -3.93
C VAL A 133 5.15 10.14 -4.67
N GLN A 134 5.76 9.11 -4.07
CA GLN A 134 6.88 8.38 -4.68
C GLN A 134 6.89 6.91 -4.29
N TYR A 135 7.32 6.07 -5.26
CA TYR A 135 7.72 4.68 -5.06
C TYR A 135 9.25 4.60 -4.93
N ILE A 136 9.71 3.72 -4.04
CA ILE A 136 11.12 3.32 -3.90
C ILE A 136 11.22 1.81 -3.71
N SER A 137 12.39 1.23 -4.03
CA SER A 137 12.72 -0.17 -3.77
C SER A 137 14.15 -0.27 -3.23
N HIS A 138 14.26 -0.37 -1.92
CA HIS A 138 15.53 -0.46 -1.24
C HIS A 138 16.14 -1.87 -1.26
N PRO A 139 17.50 -1.95 -1.25
CA PRO A 139 18.46 -0.85 -1.32
C PRO A 139 18.79 -0.38 -2.74
N ALA A 140 18.40 -1.12 -3.79
CA ALA A 140 18.89 -0.92 -5.16
C ALA A 140 18.35 0.34 -5.85
N HIS A 141 17.16 0.80 -5.49
CA HIS A 141 16.45 1.91 -6.14
C HIS A 141 15.96 2.96 -5.13
N PRO A 142 16.88 3.70 -4.44
CA PRO A 142 16.51 4.82 -3.59
C PRO A 142 16.01 5.99 -4.45
N TRP A 143 15.31 6.96 -3.81
CA TRP A 143 14.66 8.05 -4.51
C TRP A 143 15.63 8.90 -5.37
N GLN A 144 16.88 9.10 -4.92
CA GLN A 144 17.88 9.85 -5.66
C GLN A 144 18.19 9.19 -7.01
N LYS A 145 18.42 7.86 -6.97
CA LYS A 145 18.70 7.08 -8.17
C LYS A 145 17.50 7.07 -9.12
N LEU A 146 16.28 6.84 -8.59
CA LEU A 146 15.08 6.84 -9.42
C LEU A 146 14.84 8.19 -10.09
N ARG A 147 15.09 9.28 -9.40
CA ARG A 147 14.95 10.63 -9.97
C ARG A 147 16.00 10.92 -11.05
N ALA A 148 17.22 10.43 -10.89
CA ALA A 148 18.29 10.62 -11.87
C ALA A 148 18.06 9.76 -13.12
N ASP A 149 17.77 8.46 -12.93
CA ASP A 149 17.71 7.50 -14.03
C ASP A 149 16.33 7.50 -14.73
N HIS A 150 15.26 7.84 -14.00
CA HIS A 150 13.87 7.76 -14.45
C HIS A 150 13.05 8.99 -14.02
N PRO A 151 13.41 10.20 -14.44
CA PRO A 151 12.79 11.44 -13.97
C PRO A 151 11.27 11.44 -14.18
N GLY A 152 10.52 11.67 -13.09
CA GLY A 152 9.06 11.73 -13.09
C GLY A 152 8.33 10.40 -13.31
N GLN A 153 9.01 9.26 -13.43
CA GLN A 153 8.36 7.97 -13.62
C GLN A 153 7.83 7.41 -12.29
N TYR A 154 8.64 7.47 -11.23
CA TYR A 154 8.35 6.90 -9.91
C TYR A 154 7.90 7.94 -8.88
N GLU A 155 7.66 9.16 -9.30
CA GLU A 155 7.11 10.24 -8.47
C GLU A 155 6.07 11.03 -9.27
N LYS A 156 4.99 11.47 -8.60
CA LYS A 156 3.86 12.18 -9.19
C LYS A 156 3.24 13.19 -8.23
N PRO A 157 2.44 14.14 -8.74
CA PRO A 157 1.55 14.93 -7.89
C PRO A 157 0.46 14.03 -7.28
N VAL A 158 -0.15 14.47 -6.18
CA VAL A 158 -1.33 13.81 -5.61
C VAL A 158 -2.61 14.49 -6.07
N ARG A 159 -3.64 13.70 -6.29
CA ARG A 159 -5.00 14.18 -6.61
C ARG A 159 -6.04 13.22 -6.02
N PRO A 160 -7.08 13.75 -5.32
CA PRO A 160 -7.26 15.15 -4.91
C PRO A 160 -6.11 15.61 -4.02
N VAL A 161 -5.85 16.92 -3.96
CA VAL A 161 -4.77 17.51 -3.16
C VAL A 161 -5.22 17.63 -1.70
N PRO A 162 -4.65 16.89 -0.75
CA PRO A 162 -5.02 17.00 0.66
C PRO A 162 -4.46 18.28 1.30
N ASP A 163 -4.99 18.61 2.49
CA ASP A 163 -4.31 19.58 3.35
C ASP A 163 -3.03 18.93 3.93
N PRO A 164 -1.85 19.59 3.82
CA PRO A 164 -0.59 19.02 4.25
C PRO A 164 -0.48 18.78 5.77
N ASN A 165 -1.30 19.47 6.58
CA ASN A 165 -1.34 19.35 8.04
C ASN A 165 -2.54 18.56 8.56
N ALA A 166 -3.41 18.08 7.67
CA ALA A 166 -4.58 17.28 8.02
C ALA A 166 -4.37 15.78 7.77
N TRP A 167 -5.29 14.98 8.30
CA TRP A 167 -5.39 13.58 7.95
C TRP A 167 -5.82 13.41 6.49
N PHE A 168 -5.16 12.50 5.80
CA PHE A 168 -5.59 12.05 4.48
C PHE A 168 -5.57 10.51 4.41
N HIS A 169 -6.47 9.98 3.61
CA HIS A 169 -6.55 8.56 3.33
C HIS A 169 -5.70 8.21 2.11
N ALA A 170 -4.96 7.11 2.19
CA ALA A 170 -4.23 6.54 1.06
C ALA A 170 -4.59 5.07 0.87
N ARG A 171 -4.68 4.66 -0.39
CA ARG A 171 -4.92 3.29 -0.79
C ARG A 171 -3.85 2.87 -1.80
N VAL A 172 -3.10 1.83 -1.47
CA VAL A 172 -2.03 1.26 -2.31
C VAL A 172 -2.48 -0.12 -2.77
N VAL A 173 -2.69 -0.29 -4.06
CA VAL A 173 -3.06 -1.56 -4.68
C VAL A 173 -1.83 -2.19 -5.28
N VAL A 174 -1.45 -3.36 -4.78
CA VAL A 174 -0.34 -4.16 -5.28
C VAL A 174 -0.90 -5.35 -6.04
N ALA A 175 -0.69 -5.36 -7.34
CA ALA A 175 -1.05 -6.43 -8.25
C ALA A 175 0.19 -6.74 -9.11
N SER A 176 1.18 -7.39 -8.47
CA SER A 176 2.52 -7.56 -9.06
C SER A 176 2.49 -7.96 -10.53
N PRO A 177 3.23 -7.25 -11.41
CA PRO A 177 4.26 -6.27 -11.06
C PRO A 177 3.74 -4.84 -10.84
N THR A 178 2.46 -4.55 -10.97
CA THR A 178 1.91 -3.19 -10.92
C THR A 178 1.58 -2.75 -9.49
N VAL A 179 1.92 -1.51 -9.15
CA VAL A 179 1.54 -0.82 -7.92
C VAL A 179 0.81 0.47 -8.29
N SER A 180 -0.41 0.64 -7.79
CA SER A 180 -1.23 1.82 -8.02
C SER A 180 -1.59 2.50 -6.71
N VAL A 181 -1.50 3.84 -6.68
CA VAL A 181 -1.70 4.65 -5.47
C VAL A 181 -2.86 5.62 -5.67
N PHE A 182 -3.74 5.67 -4.68
CA PHE A 182 -4.92 6.53 -4.67
C PHE A 182 -4.94 7.36 -3.39
N VAL A 183 -5.52 8.55 -3.45
CA VAL A 183 -5.68 9.47 -2.30
C VAL A 183 -7.14 9.84 -2.14
N GLY A 184 -7.66 9.81 -0.91
CA GLY A 184 -9.08 10.04 -0.63
C GLY A 184 -9.97 9.08 -1.41
N ASP A 185 -11.09 9.59 -1.94
CA ASP A 185 -12.08 8.82 -2.70
C ASP A 185 -11.80 8.79 -4.22
N ALA A 186 -10.55 9.07 -4.62
CA ALA A 186 -10.15 9.09 -6.02
C ALA A 186 -10.47 7.76 -6.72
N LYS A 187 -11.05 7.86 -7.94
CA LYS A 187 -11.30 6.71 -8.81
C LYS A 187 -10.08 6.36 -9.64
N GLU A 188 -9.28 7.38 -9.99
CA GLU A 188 -8.06 7.22 -10.76
C GLU A 188 -6.82 7.27 -9.85
N PRO A 189 -5.80 6.45 -10.10
CA PRO A 189 -4.56 6.47 -9.33
C PRO A 189 -3.77 7.75 -9.60
N CYS A 190 -3.19 8.35 -8.56
CA CYS A 190 -2.24 9.44 -8.72
C CYS A 190 -0.83 8.96 -9.11
N LEU A 191 -0.50 7.69 -8.86
CA LEU A 191 0.74 7.05 -9.29
C LEU A 191 0.45 5.61 -9.70
N THR A 192 0.98 5.18 -10.84
CA THR A 192 1.03 3.77 -11.25
C THR A 192 2.43 3.46 -11.73
N VAL A 193 3.04 2.42 -11.15
CA VAL A 193 4.40 1.99 -11.48
C VAL A 193 4.49 0.47 -11.54
N ASN A 194 5.52 -0.04 -12.21
CA ASN A 194 5.94 -1.43 -12.04
C ASN A 194 6.97 -1.52 -10.91
N GLN A 195 6.83 -2.56 -10.08
CA GLN A 195 7.83 -2.90 -9.07
C GLN A 195 9.20 -3.10 -9.70
N LEU A 196 10.22 -2.65 -8.99
CA LEU A 196 11.63 -2.79 -9.39
C LEU A 196 12.32 -3.94 -8.67
N SER A 197 11.67 -4.52 -7.67
CA SER A 197 12.15 -5.71 -6.97
C SER A 197 11.50 -6.97 -7.54
N ASP A 198 12.21 -8.10 -7.43
CA ASP A 198 11.67 -9.43 -7.75
C ASP A 198 10.88 -10.04 -6.58
N ARG A 199 10.80 -9.33 -5.44
CA ARG A 199 10.08 -9.77 -4.26
C ARG A 199 8.59 -9.88 -4.54
N LYS A 200 7.99 -11.01 -4.18
CA LYS A 200 6.56 -11.29 -4.42
C LYS A 200 5.73 -11.25 -3.14
N LYS A 201 6.40 -11.27 -1.98
CA LYS A 201 5.78 -11.18 -0.65
C LYS A 201 6.83 -10.74 0.37
N GLY A 202 6.38 -10.36 1.56
CA GLY A 202 7.23 -10.03 2.68
C GLY A 202 6.48 -9.24 3.75
N LEU A 203 7.24 -8.66 4.66
CA LEU A 203 6.72 -7.85 5.75
C LEU A 203 6.02 -6.60 5.21
N VAL A 204 5.03 -6.13 5.97
CA VAL A 204 4.24 -4.92 5.64
C VAL A 204 4.11 -4.05 6.89
N GLY A 205 4.12 -2.72 6.71
CA GLY A 205 3.97 -1.78 7.82
C GLY A 205 3.99 -0.33 7.39
N ILE A 206 3.92 0.56 8.39
CA ILE A 206 4.06 2.00 8.17
C ILE A 206 5.52 2.36 7.93
N TRP A 207 5.75 3.47 7.21
CA TRP A 207 7.08 3.91 6.83
C TRP A 207 7.26 5.41 7.06
N VAL A 208 8.45 5.80 7.51
CA VAL A 208 8.84 7.21 7.65
C VAL A 208 10.25 7.44 7.11
N GLY A 209 10.46 8.60 6.50
CA GLY A 209 11.74 9.01 5.95
C GLY A 209 12.65 9.66 6.98
N ASN A 210 13.86 10.01 6.51
CA ASN A 210 14.84 10.71 7.33
C ASN A 210 14.27 12.00 7.92
N THR A 211 14.62 12.31 9.18
CA THR A 211 14.15 13.49 9.93
C THR A 211 12.64 13.62 10.06
N SER A 212 11.90 12.54 9.78
CA SER A 212 10.44 12.55 9.76
C SER A 212 9.85 11.72 10.87
N GLY A 213 8.72 12.19 11.36
CA GLY A 213 7.74 11.43 12.13
C GLY A 213 6.40 11.50 11.41
N GLY A 214 5.35 10.94 12.01
CA GLY A 214 3.99 11.01 11.47
C GLY A 214 2.98 10.28 12.32
N ASP A 215 1.72 10.55 12.06
CA ASP A 215 0.58 9.90 12.68
C ASP A 215 -0.06 8.93 11.68
N PHE A 216 -0.43 7.75 12.18
CA PHE A 216 -1.00 6.67 11.36
C PHE A 216 -2.18 6.03 12.09
N ALA A 217 -3.28 5.81 11.35
CA ALA A 217 -4.49 5.19 11.86
C ALA A 217 -5.19 4.37 10.78
N ASN A 218 -6.20 3.59 11.17
CA ASN A 218 -7.10 2.87 10.26
C ASN A 218 -6.36 2.01 9.22
N PHE A 219 -5.27 1.36 9.66
CA PHE A 219 -4.50 0.46 8.77
C PHE A 219 -5.33 -0.78 8.44
N LYS A 220 -5.44 -1.08 7.15
CA LYS A 220 -6.24 -2.18 6.66
C LYS A 220 -5.55 -2.87 5.48
N ILE A 221 -5.57 -4.18 5.47
CA ILE A 221 -5.07 -5.00 4.36
C ILE A 221 -6.23 -5.85 3.84
N VAL A 222 -6.47 -5.76 2.53
CA VAL A 222 -7.38 -6.65 1.80
C VAL A 222 -6.55 -7.49 0.86
N PRO A 223 -6.20 -8.75 1.21
CA PRO A 223 -5.42 -9.62 0.36
C PRO A 223 -6.16 -9.98 -0.95
N ALA A 224 -5.43 -10.07 -2.07
CA ALA A 224 -5.97 -10.49 -3.36
C ALA A 224 -6.25 -12.01 -3.42
#